data_69b5988da23c5d8088b16fbead99bbdc
#
_entry.id   69b5988da23c5d8088b16fbead99bbdc
#
_cell.length_a   1.000
_cell.length_b   1.000
_cell.length_c   1.000
_cell.angle_alpha   90.00
_cell.angle_beta   90.00
_cell.angle_gamma   90.00
#
_symmetry.space_group_name_H-M   'P 1'
#
loop_
_entity.id
_entity.type
_entity.pdbx_description
1 polymer ?
#
loop_
_entity_poly.entity_id
_entity_poly.type
_entity_poly.pdbx_seq_one_letter_code
_entity_poly.pdbx_strand_id
1 'polypeptide(L)' 'MIEIYGKQNCYYCDKAKFLCQSNNLEYTYKQLDLDYDRDSFFNIFPNARTFPQIKIDGNSIGGYKELEAWNNNR' A
#
# COMPACT_ATOMS: atom_id res chain seq x y z
N MET A 1 2.28 -4.69 11.08
CA MET A 1 3.12 -4.63 9.86
C MET A 1 2.35 -3.98 8.73
N ILE A 2 2.95 -3.03 8.07
CA ILE A 2 2.35 -2.34 6.95
C ILE A 2 2.72 -3.09 5.67
N GLU A 3 1.70 -3.38 4.84
CA GLU A 3 1.91 -4.00 3.54
C GLU A 3 1.41 -3.06 2.46
N ILE A 4 2.29 -2.68 1.56
CA ILE A 4 1.97 -1.77 0.46
C ILE A 4 1.93 -2.58 -0.83
N TYR A 5 0.78 -2.59 -1.50
CA TYR A 5 0.61 -3.24 -2.79
C TYR A 5 0.61 -2.15 -3.85
N GLY A 6 1.69 -2.06 -4.61
CA GLY A 6 1.88 -0.99 -5.59
C GLY A 6 2.19 -1.51 -6.97
N LYS A 7 2.57 -0.59 -7.86
CA LYS A 7 2.93 -0.91 -9.24
C LYS A 7 4.04 0.02 -9.70
N GLN A 8 4.60 -0.27 -10.88
CA GLN A 8 5.59 0.61 -11.48
C GLN A 8 4.97 1.93 -11.91
N ASN A 9 5.78 2.98 -11.97
CA ASN A 9 5.38 4.29 -12.45
C ASN A 9 4.16 4.83 -11.71
N CYS A 10 4.19 4.70 -10.40
CA CYS A 10 3.08 5.09 -9.53
C CYS A 10 3.59 6.09 -8.50
N TYR A 11 3.21 7.35 -8.68
CA TYR A 11 3.66 8.44 -7.80
C TYR A 11 3.25 8.20 -6.34
N TYR A 12 1.98 7.84 -6.11
CA TYR A 12 1.51 7.63 -4.74
C TYR A 12 2.02 6.34 -4.11
N CYS A 13 2.40 5.36 -4.93
CA CYS A 13 3.09 4.17 -4.40
C CYS A 13 4.44 4.57 -3.83
N ASP A 14 5.17 5.43 -4.54
CA ASP A 14 6.45 5.93 -4.08
C ASP A 14 6.28 6.81 -2.84
N LYS A 15 5.24 7.64 -2.80
CA LYS A 15 4.94 8.45 -1.64
C LYS A 15 4.64 7.60 -0.41
N ALA A 16 3.93 6.49 -0.58
CA ALA A 16 3.62 5.59 0.52
C ALA A 16 4.90 4.98 1.10
N LYS A 17 5.80 4.53 0.24
CA LYS A 17 7.10 4.02 0.70
C LYS A 17 7.89 5.09 1.44
N PHE A 18 7.93 6.29 0.87
CA PHE A 18 8.67 7.39 1.47
C PHE A 18 8.11 7.78 2.83
N LEU A 19 6.79 7.80 2.95
CA LEU A 19 6.16 8.10 4.24
C LEU A 19 6.60 7.10 5.31
N CYS A 20 6.61 5.82 4.99
CA CYS A 20 7.05 4.80 5.93
C CYS A 20 8.52 4.98 6.30
N GLN A 21 9.36 5.24 5.30
CA GLN A 21 10.80 5.42 5.54
C GLN A 21 11.06 6.64 6.40
N SER A 22 10.37 7.76 6.13
CA SER A 22 10.57 9.01 6.85
C SER A 22 10.11 8.95 8.30
N ASN A 23 9.20 8.04 8.61
CA ASN A 23 8.65 7.90 9.97
C ASN A 23 9.16 6.65 10.68
N ASN A 24 10.17 5.98 10.13
CA ASN A 24 10.77 4.78 10.69
C ASN A 24 9.74 3.67 10.91
N LEU A 25 8.79 3.54 9.98
CA LEU A 25 7.78 2.49 10.04
C LEU A 25 8.25 1.27 9.27
N GLU A 26 8.08 0.09 9.84
CA GLU A 26 8.37 -1.14 9.12
C GLU A 26 7.27 -1.39 8.11
N TYR A 27 7.67 -1.79 6.90
CA TYR A 27 6.72 -2.09 5.85
C TYR A 27 7.28 -3.10 4.87
N THR A 28 6.39 -3.77 4.16
CA THR A 28 6.72 -4.63 3.04
C THR A 28 6.10 -4.02 1.79
N TYR A 29 6.87 -3.95 0.71
CA TYR A 29 6.36 -3.45 -0.57
C TYR A 29 6.25 -4.60 -1.55
N LYS A 30 5.08 -4.75 -2.16
CA LYS A 30 4.82 -5.77 -3.18
C LYS A 30 4.42 -5.08 -4.46
N GLN A 31 5.03 -5.49 -5.57
CA GLN A 31 4.86 -4.82 -6.85
C GLN A 31 4.09 -5.69 -7.82
N LEU A 32 3.11 -5.08 -8.49
CA LEU A 32 2.30 -5.74 -9.52
C LEU A 32 3.20 -6.32 -10.61
N ASP A 33 2.90 -7.54 -11.03
CA ASP A 33 3.61 -8.30 -12.06
C ASP A 33 5.02 -8.71 -11.67
N LEU A 34 5.43 -8.46 -10.44
CA LEU A 34 6.68 -8.97 -9.89
C LEU A 34 6.39 -9.87 -8.70
N ASP A 35 5.63 -9.38 -7.73
CA ASP A 35 5.32 -10.10 -6.49
C ASP A 35 3.90 -10.67 -6.49
N TYR A 36 3.02 -10.13 -7.31
CA TYR A 36 1.63 -10.58 -7.43
C TYR A 36 1.11 -10.14 -8.80
N ASP A 37 0.02 -10.77 -9.26
CA ASP A 37 -0.60 -10.39 -10.52
C ASP A 37 -1.94 -9.70 -10.29
N ARG A 38 -2.56 -9.26 -11.38
CA ARG A 38 -3.82 -8.50 -11.32
C ARG A 38 -4.95 -9.32 -10.71
N ASP A 39 -5.03 -10.61 -11.04
CA ASP A 39 -6.09 -11.46 -10.50
C ASP A 39 -5.94 -11.62 -8.99
N SER A 40 -4.71 -11.85 -8.52
CA SER A 40 -4.43 -11.91 -7.08
C SER A 40 -4.78 -10.60 -6.39
N PHE A 41 -4.47 -9.47 -7.05
CA PHE A 41 -4.78 -8.15 -6.50
C PHE A 41 -6.28 -8.01 -6.24
N PHE A 42 -7.12 -8.37 -7.21
CA PHE A 42 -8.57 -8.24 -7.04
C PHE A 42 -9.16 -9.28 -6.10
N ASN A 43 -8.45 -10.38 -5.86
CA ASN A 43 -8.85 -11.31 -4.79
C ASN A 43 -8.59 -10.73 -3.40
N ILE A 44 -7.48 -10.00 -3.26
CA ILE A 44 -7.10 -9.39 -1.97
C ILE A 44 -7.91 -8.10 -1.74
N PHE A 45 -8.11 -7.32 -2.79
CA PHE A 45 -8.78 -6.02 -2.72
C PHE A 45 -9.92 -5.98 -3.75
N PRO A 46 -11.04 -6.65 -3.51
CA PRO A 46 -12.09 -6.79 -4.53
C PRO A 46 -12.74 -5.47 -4.95
N ASN A 47 -12.68 -4.46 -4.10
CA ASN A 47 -13.29 -3.15 -4.40
C ASN A 47 -12.28 -2.08 -4.78
N ALA A 48 -11.02 -2.46 -4.96
CA ALA A 48 -9.97 -1.49 -5.24
C ALA A 48 -10.08 -0.94 -6.65
N ARG A 49 -9.79 0.35 -6.79
CA ARG A 49 -9.79 1.04 -8.09
C ARG A 49 -8.49 1.79 -8.34
N THR A 50 -7.64 1.88 -7.32
CA THR A 50 -6.43 2.70 -7.39
C THR A 50 -5.26 1.99 -6.74
N PHE A 51 -4.06 2.49 -7.01
CA PHE A 51 -2.83 2.09 -6.35
C PHE A 51 -2.25 3.28 -5.61
N PRO A 52 -1.56 3.08 -4.51
CA PRO A 52 -1.35 1.80 -3.85
C PRO A 52 -2.57 1.35 -3.06
N GLN A 53 -2.61 0.06 -2.68
CA GLN A 53 -3.56 -0.46 -1.70
C GLN A 53 -2.76 -0.96 -0.51
N ILE A 54 -3.23 -0.65 0.68
CA ILE A 54 -2.43 -0.82 1.89
C ILE A 54 -3.18 -1.62 2.93
N LYS A 55 -2.46 -2.57 3.55
CA LYS A 55 -2.96 -3.31 4.71
C LYS A 55 -2.10 -2.98 5.91
N ILE A 56 -2.73 -2.87 7.06
CA ILE A 56 -2.03 -2.73 8.35
C ILE A 56 -2.53 -3.84 9.25
N ASP A 57 -1.61 -4.69 9.68
CA ASP A 57 -1.90 -5.85 10.53
C ASP A 57 -3.01 -6.72 9.94
N GLY A 58 -2.96 -6.90 8.60
CA GLY A 58 -3.91 -7.73 7.89
C GLY A 58 -5.22 -7.05 7.50
N ASN A 59 -5.41 -5.80 7.89
CA ASN A 59 -6.65 -5.07 7.61
C ASN A 59 -6.42 -4.06 6.47
N SER A 60 -7.26 -4.13 5.44
CA SER A 60 -7.20 -3.17 4.34
C SER A 60 -7.67 -1.80 4.84
N ILE A 61 -6.84 -0.77 4.60
CA ILE A 61 -7.17 0.59 5.04
C ILE A 61 -7.44 1.55 3.89
N GLY A 62 -7.14 1.13 2.65
CA GLY A 62 -7.30 1.98 1.48
C GLY A 62 -5.96 2.31 0.85
N GLY A 63 -5.82 3.53 0.38
CA GLY A 63 -4.64 3.97 -0.35
C GLY A 63 -3.71 4.87 0.45
N TYR A 64 -2.93 5.67 -0.28
CA TYR A 64 -1.96 6.57 0.35
C TYR A 64 -2.62 7.56 1.31
N LYS A 65 -3.76 8.13 0.92
CA LYS A 65 -4.45 9.13 1.75
C LYS A 65 -4.83 8.54 3.11
N GLU A 66 -5.31 7.31 3.11
CA GLU A 66 -5.68 6.61 4.34
C GLU A 66 -4.46 6.27 5.18
N LEU A 67 -3.34 5.91 4.53
CA LEU A 67 -2.09 5.68 5.26
C LEU A 67 -1.60 6.95 5.93
N GLU A 68 -1.66 8.07 5.21
CA GLU A 68 -1.25 9.36 5.75
C GLU A 68 -2.10 9.73 6.97
N ALA A 69 -3.42 9.58 6.87
CA ALA A 69 -4.33 9.87 7.98
C ALA A 69 -4.03 8.95 9.17
N TRP A 70 -3.81 7.68 8.92
CA TRP A 70 -3.45 6.73 9.98
C TRP A 70 -2.17 7.17 10.70
N ASN A 71 -1.17 7.57 9.92
CA ASN A 71 0.10 8.01 10.50
C ASN A 71 -0.07 9.29 11.32
N ASN A 72 -0.89 10.23 10.85
CA ASN A 72 -1.11 11.50 11.54
C ASN A 72 -1.89 11.34 12.84
N ASN A 73 -2.62 10.23 12.97
CA ASN A 73 -3.45 9.97 14.15
C ASN A 73 -2.83 8.98 15.12
N ARG A 74 -1.57 8.65 14.96
CA ARG A 74 -0.86 7.71 15.86
C ARG A 74 -0.49 8.38 17.17
#